data_337ebc0a95a1698fe1bfe914b7e1faac
#
_entry.id   337ebc0a95a1698fe1bfe914b7e1faac
#
_cell.length_a   1.000
_cell.length_b   1.000
_cell.length_c   1.000
_cell.angle_alpha   90.00
_cell.angle_beta   90.00
_cell.angle_gamma   90.00
#
_symmetry.space_group_name_H-M   'P 1'
#
loop_
_entity.id
_entity.type
_entity.pdbx_description
1 polymer ?
#
loop_
_entity_poly.entity_id
_entity_poly.type
_entity_poly.pdbx_seq_one_letter_code
_entity_poly.pdbx_strand_id
1 'polypeptide(L)'
;MISDFKAGAKICQSVLLRVQRVGTSSNGKIPFITFEAGIVEKMREMDGPSPVMVSGSVDINKFSGEMALQLVIKKLSDIVPEDDISNLLPEGDFDHEAYKDKFDRLIKSVLTPGLRLVLDNVFEGAVYEQFLRNPAGMRLHHAYIGGLLQHSVDVAVLAIAMAESIGGVDKDLIVAGALLHDVGKLREISASMGFPYTTEGRLLGHISMSAAIVQEAAAKARVTGPKLQQLLHIILSHHGEPEKGSPVACATKEAFIVHYADELDAVMNQFKKTDNKNPWEYNKMLQRFLMSNV
;
A
#
# COMPACT_ATOMS: atom_id res chain seq x y z
N MET A 1 9.36 9.48 -14.98
CA MET A 1 8.76 10.72 -14.39
C MET A 1 8.99 11.90 -15.33
N ILE A 2 8.32 13.05 -15.16
CA ILE A 2 8.57 14.27 -16.01
C ILE A 2 10.05 14.69 -15.96
N SER A 3 10.70 14.44 -14.80
CA SER A 3 12.15 14.64 -14.60
C SER A 3 13.05 13.90 -15.58
N ASP A 4 12.56 12.82 -16.20
CA ASP A 4 13.35 11.99 -17.13
C ASP A 4 13.43 12.60 -18.55
N PHE A 5 12.68 13.67 -18.78
CA PHE A 5 12.62 14.35 -20.07
C PHE A 5 13.40 15.67 -20.06
N LYS A 6 13.92 16.03 -21.23
CA LYS A 6 14.51 17.37 -21.45
C LYS A 6 13.44 18.36 -21.90
N ALA A 7 13.58 19.62 -21.53
CA ALA A 7 12.73 20.68 -22.05
C ALA A 7 12.75 20.68 -23.60
N GLY A 8 11.57 20.82 -24.20
CA GLY A 8 11.38 20.71 -25.66
C GLY A 8 11.08 19.29 -26.15
N ALA A 9 11.18 18.27 -25.31
CA ALA A 9 10.84 16.90 -25.72
C ALA A 9 9.36 16.79 -26.10
N LYS A 10 9.08 16.10 -27.21
CA LYS A 10 7.72 15.69 -27.58
C LYS A 10 7.46 14.31 -26.98
N ILE A 11 6.30 14.12 -26.39
CA ILE A 11 5.89 12.85 -25.81
C ILE A 11 4.58 12.37 -26.41
N CYS A 12 4.46 11.04 -26.50
CA CYS A 12 3.21 10.33 -26.76
C CYS A 12 3.30 9.00 -26.01
N GLN A 13 2.70 8.94 -24.84
CA GLN A 13 2.81 7.77 -23.97
C GLN A 13 1.66 7.67 -22.98
N SER A 14 1.47 6.46 -22.45
CA SER A 14 0.57 6.21 -21.33
C SER A 14 1.11 6.85 -20.05
N VAL A 15 0.25 7.50 -19.29
CA VAL A 15 0.58 8.09 -17.99
C VAL A 15 -0.56 7.85 -17.02
N LEU A 16 -0.22 7.77 -15.73
CA LEU A 16 -1.21 7.86 -14.66
C LEU A 16 -1.46 9.33 -14.34
N LEU A 17 -2.62 9.83 -14.76
CA LEU A 17 -3.02 11.21 -14.54
C LEU A 17 -3.95 11.31 -13.33
N ARG A 18 -3.56 12.15 -12.37
CA ARG A 18 -4.42 12.54 -11.25
C ARG A 18 -4.68 14.03 -11.30
N VAL A 19 -5.93 14.39 -11.46
CA VAL A 19 -6.35 15.78 -11.43
C VAL A 19 -6.52 16.23 -9.98
N GLN A 20 -5.66 17.13 -9.51
CA GLN A 20 -5.77 17.70 -8.17
C GLN A 20 -6.66 18.97 -8.19
N ARG A 21 -6.55 19.77 -9.24
CA ARG A 21 -7.29 21.02 -9.38
C ARG A 21 -7.32 21.45 -10.85
N VAL A 22 -8.47 21.87 -11.30
CA VAL A 22 -8.65 22.60 -12.55
C VAL A 22 -8.87 24.07 -12.19
N GLY A 23 -7.98 24.96 -12.65
CA GLY A 23 -8.03 26.37 -12.33
C GLY A 23 -7.96 27.26 -13.59
N THR A 24 -8.33 28.50 -13.44
CA THR A 24 -8.17 29.54 -14.46
C THR A 24 -7.14 30.56 -14.01
N SER A 25 -6.53 31.28 -14.99
CA SER A 25 -5.63 32.39 -14.69
C SER A 25 -6.32 33.46 -13.84
N SER A 26 -5.53 34.27 -13.13
CA SER A 26 -6.04 35.33 -12.23
C SER A 26 -6.99 36.33 -12.88
N ASN A 27 -6.98 36.45 -14.20
CA ASN A 27 -7.90 37.29 -14.98
C ASN A 27 -9.14 36.50 -15.49
N GLY A 28 -9.31 35.24 -15.09
CA GLY A 28 -10.46 34.39 -15.41
C GLY A 28 -10.60 33.97 -16.90
N LYS A 29 -9.66 34.36 -17.76
CA LYS A 29 -9.79 34.19 -19.21
C LYS A 29 -9.03 33.00 -19.79
N ILE A 30 -8.00 32.53 -19.09
CA ILE A 30 -7.16 31.44 -19.58
C ILE A 30 -7.15 30.34 -18.52
N PRO A 31 -7.60 29.10 -18.81
CA PRO A 31 -7.39 28.00 -17.89
C PRO A 31 -5.87 27.78 -17.69
N PHE A 32 -5.42 27.46 -16.49
CA PHE A 32 -4.00 27.13 -16.20
C PHE A 32 -3.50 25.94 -17.02
N ILE A 33 -4.40 25.27 -17.64
CA ILE A 33 -4.21 24.18 -18.55
C ILE A 33 -4.69 24.69 -19.91
N THR A 34 -3.75 24.97 -20.82
CA THR A 34 -4.09 25.35 -22.21
C THR A 34 -4.46 24.07 -22.96
N PHE A 35 -5.73 23.71 -22.95
CA PHE A 35 -6.24 22.48 -23.59
C PHE A 35 -7.23 22.79 -24.69
N GLU A 36 -7.33 21.89 -25.65
CA GLU A 36 -8.56 21.74 -26.45
C GLU A 36 -9.73 21.49 -25.48
N ALA A 37 -10.89 22.06 -25.76
CA ALA A 37 -12.04 22.13 -24.84
C ALA A 37 -12.43 20.75 -24.23
N GLY A 38 -12.42 19.68 -25.02
CA GLY A 38 -12.77 18.32 -24.57
C GLY A 38 -11.83 17.69 -23.53
N ILE A 39 -10.58 18.16 -23.42
CA ILE A 39 -9.61 17.63 -22.44
C ILE A 39 -9.96 18.08 -21.03
N VAL A 40 -10.39 19.33 -20.84
CA VAL A 40 -10.75 19.88 -19.53
C VAL A 40 -11.98 19.20 -18.98
N GLU A 41 -12.98 18.92 -19.82
CA GLU A 41 -14.18 18.20 -19.43
C GLU A 41 -13.85 16.78 -18.99
N LYS A 42 -13.07 16.03 -19.78
CA LYS A 42 -12.61 14.70 -19.43
C LYS A 42 -11.84 14.68 -18.11
N MET A 43 -10.97 15.69 -17.84
CA MET A 43 -10.25 15.79 -16.59
C MET A 43 -11.16 16.10 -15.39
N ARG A 44 -12.28 16.80 -15.58
CA ARG A 44 -13.26 17.07 -14.51
C ARG A 44 -14.05 15.82 -14.12
N GLU A 45 -14.24 14.90 -15.04
CA GLU A 45 -14.94 13.63 -14.83
C GLU A 45 -14.05 12.57 -14.13
N MET A 46 -12.73 12.80 -14.03
CA MET A 46 -11.82 11.87 -13.38
C MET A 46 -11.95 11.90 -11.87
N ASP A 47 -12.46 10.82 -11.30
CA ASP A 47 -12.59 10.61 -9.84
C ASP A 47 -11.38 9.82 -9.29
N GLY A 48 -10.18 10.35 -9.48
CA GLY A 48 -8.95 9.73 -8.97
C GLY A 48 -7.86 9.56 -10.03
N PRO A 49 -6.80 8.81 -9.71
CA PRO A 49 -5.75 8.48 -10.67
C PRO A 49 -6.31 7.62 -11.79
N SER A 50 -6.23 8.10 -13.02
CA SER A 50 -6.75 7.41 -14.21
C SER A 50 -5.63 7.20 -15.23
N PRO A 51 -5.51 6.01 -15.82
CA PRO A 51 -4.59 5.75 -16.91
C PRO A 51 -5.10 6.44 -18.18
N VAL A 52 -4.22 7.19 -18.82
CA VAL A 52 -4.56 7.92 -20.05
C VAL A 52 -3.36 7.97 -20.98
N MET A 53 -3.64 7.95 -22.28
CA MET A 53 -2.65 8.25 -23.29
C MET A 53 -2.55 9.76 -23.46
N VAL A 54 -1.38 10.32 -23.25
CA VAL A 54 -1.12 11.75 -23.47
C VAL A 54 -0.15 11.96 -24.61
N SER A 55 -0.42 12.97 -25.44
CA SER A 55 0.59 13.52 -26.33
C SER A 55 0.75 15.00 -26.10
N GLY A 56 2.00 15.45 -26.11
CA GLY A 56 2.31 16.84 -25.78
C GLY A 56 3.81 17.13 -25.84
N SER A 57 4.22 18.14 -25.09
CA SER A 57 5.63 18.54 -24.99
C SER A 57 5.98 18.87 -23.54
N VAL A 58 7.24 18.65 -23.20
CA VAL A 58 7.79 19.08 -21.91
C VAL A 58 8.31 20.51 -22.07
N ASP A 59 7.94 21.39 -21.15
CA ASP A 59 8.37 22.80 -21.15
C ASP A 59 8.88 23.19 -19.75
N ILE A 60 9.51 24.35 -19.66
CA ILE A 60 9.95 24.92 -18.38
C ILE A 60 8.82 25.78 -17.81
N ASN A 61 8.42 25.50 -16.57
CA ASN A 61 7.47 26.35 -15.87
C ASN A 61 8.14 27.64 -15.41
N LYS A 62 7.88 28.73 -16.11
CA LYS A 62 8.45 30.06 -15.83
C LYS A 62 7.83 30.76 -14.62
N PHE A 63 6.76 30.21 -14.04
CA PHE A 63 5.99 30.85 -12.97
C PHE A 63 6.24 30.26 -11.58
N SER A 64 7.00 29.17 -11.46
CA SER A 64 7.22 28.47 -10.20
C SER A 64 8.40 28.96 -9.36
N GLY A 65 9.14 29.98 -9.80
CA GLY A 65 10.36 30.47 -9.12
C GLY A 65 11.56 29.50 -9.17
N GLU A 66 11.29 28.20 -9.37
CA GLU A 66 12.25 27.15 -9.66
C GLU A 66 12.06 26.73 -11.12
N MET A 67 13.14 26.36 -11.82
CA MET A 67 13.06 25.87 -13.21
C MET A 67 12.50 24.43 -13.23
N ALA A 68 11.25 24.28 -12.82
CA ALA A 68 10.57 23.00 -12.83
C ALA A 68 10.05 22.67 -14.23
N LEU A 69 10.16 21.40 -14.61
CA LEU A 69 9.57 20.89 -15.85
C LEU A 69 8.05 20.77 -15.69
N GLN A 70 7.32 21.16 -16.73
CA GLN A 70 5.88 20.98 -16.85
C GLN A 70 5.53 20.22 -18.13
N LEU A 71 4.48 19.43 -18.08
CA LEU A 71 3.94 18.74 -19.25
C LEU A 71 2.83 19.59 -19.87
N VAL A 72 3.01 19.99 -21.12
CA VAL A 72 1.98 20.65 -21.92
C VAL A 72 1.27 19.61 -22.75
N ILE A 73 0.10 19.16 -22.29
CA ILE A 73 -0.70 18.13 -22.97
C ILE A 73 -1.46 18.76 -24.13
N LYS A 74 -1.31 18.20 -25.32
CA LYS A 74 -2.05 18.60 -26.53
C LYS A 74 -3.22 17.68 -26.84
N LYS A 75 -3.10 16.39 -26.49
CA LYS A 75 -4.14 15.39 -26.69
C LYS A 75 -4.20 14.47 -25.48
N LEU A 76 -5.41 14.13 -25.07
CA LEU A 76 -5.73 13.18 -24.03
C LEU A 76 -6.74 12.17 -24.57
N SER A 77 -6.44 10.88 -24.48
CA SER A 77 -7.34 9.80 -24.88
C SER A 77 -7.35 8.71 -23.84
N ASP A 78 -8.37 7.86 -23.87
CA ASP A 78 -8.40 6.66 -23.06
C ASP A 78 -7.29 5.71 -23.47
N ILE A 79 -6.85 4.89 -22.52
CA ILE A 79 -5.99 3.75 -22.80
C ILE A 79 -6.84 2.68 -23.49
N VAL A 80 -6.31 2.11 -24.55
CA VAL A 80 -6.89 0.94 -25.19
C VAL A 80 -6.34 -0.34 -24.56
N PRO A 81 -7.04 -1.50 -24.68
CA PRO A 81 -6.60 -2.75 -24.05
C PRO A 81 -5.20 -3.22 -24.45
N GLU A 82 -4.73 -2.83 -25.62
CA GLU A 82 -3.41 -3.14 -26.14
C GLU A 82 -2.28 -2.29 -25.56
N ASP A 83 -2.61 -1.19 -24.86
CA ASP A 83 -1.59 -0.35 -24.24
C ASP A 83 -0.98 -1.05 -23.02
N ASP A 84 0.35 -1.14 -23.00
CA ASP A 84 1.07 -1.62 -21.82
C ASP A 84 1.04 -0.55 -20.72
N ILE A 85 0.29 -0.84 -19.66
CA ILE A 85 0.14 0.02 -18.47
C ILE A 85 0.87 -0.54 -17.25
N SER A 86 1.59 -1.66 -17.38
CA SER A 86 2.30 -2.31 -16.27
C SER A 86 3.28 -1.36 -15.59
N ASN A 87 3.98 -0.55 -16.36
CA ASN A 87 4.94 0.45 -15.88
C ASN A 87 4.31 1.68 -15.19
N LEU A 88 2.97 1.78 -15.14
CA LEU A 88 2.27 2.89 -14.49
C LEU A 88 1.91 2.60 -13.02
N LEU A 89 1.99 1.35 -12.62
CA LEU A 89 1.77 0.98 -11.22
C LEU A 89 3.05 1.27 -10.42
N PRO A 90 2.94 1.88 -9.25
CA PRO A 90 4.09 2.04 -8.36
C PRO A 90 4.69 0.68 -8.02
N GLU A 91 5.99 0.53 -8.21
CA GLU A 91 6.75 -0.63 -7.76
C GLU A 91 7.55 -0.27 -6.51
N GLY A 92 7.71 -1.23 -5.59
CA GLY A 92 8.56 -1.07 -4.42
C GLY A 92 10.04 -1.21 -4.77
N ASP A 93 10.91 -0.45 -4.09
CA ASP A 93 12.36 -0.60 -4.19
C ASP A 93 12.83 -1.75 -3.27
N PHE A 94 12.42 -2.98 -3.60
CA PHE A 94 12.81 -4.19 -2.85
C PHE A 94 12.90 -5.42 -3.76
N ASP A 95 13.66 -6.42 -3.32
CA ASP A 95 13.79 -7.70 -4.02
C ASP A 95 12.57 -8.58 -3.74
N HIS A 96 11.63 -8.59 -4.67
CA HIS A 96 10.36 -9.30 -4.54
C HIS A 96 10.54 -10.81 -4.36
N GLU A 97 11.47 -11.44 -5.08
CA GLU A 97 11.72 -12.89 -4.96
C GLU A 97 12.34 -13.24 -3.59
N ALA A 98 13.27 -12.42 -3.11
CA ALA A 98 13.83 -12.60 -1.77
C ALA A 98 12.77 -12.46 -0.66
N TYR A 99 11.80 -11.56 -0.82
CA TYR A 99 10.69 -11.40 0.13
C TYR A 99 9.69 -12.56 0.05
N LYS A 100 9.37 -13.05 -1.14
CA LYS A 100 8.58 -14.26 -1.34
C LYS A 100 9.24 -15.47 -0.67
N ASP A 101 10.54 -15.66 -0.86
CA ASP A 101 11.29 -16.72 -0.19
C ASP A 101 11.29 -16.58 1.35
N LYS A 102 11.37 -15.36 1.89
CA LYS A 102 11.24 -15.11 3.33
C LYS A 102 9.83 -15.46 3.82
N PHE A 103 8.81 -15.04 3.10
CA PHE A 103 7.40 -15.33 3.40
C PHE A 103 7.16 -16.83 3.49
N ASP A 104 7.61 -17.60 2.50
CA ASP A 104 7.48 -19.05 2.47
C ASP A 104 8.23 -19.73 3.63
N ARG A 105 9.40 -19.21 3.99
CA ARG A 105 10.15 -19.71 5.16
C ARG A 105 9.42 -19.40 6.47
N LEU A 106 8.82 -18.23 6.61
CA LEU A 106 8.03 -17.85 7.78
C LEU A 106 6.82 -18.76 7.94
N ILE A 107 6.06 -19.03 6.87
CA ILE A 107 4.97 -19.99 6.90
C ILE A 107 5.48 -21.36 7.35
N LYS A 108 6.58 -21.86 6.78
CA LYS A 108 7.18 -23.15 7.11
C LYS A 108 7.72 -23.22 8.54
N SER A 109 8.07 -22.11 9.15
CA SER A 109 8.58 -22.06 10.52
C SER A 109 7.50 -22.28 11.59
N VAL A 110 6.23 -22.09 11.25
CA VAL A 110 5.10 -22.34 12.16
C VAL A 110 4.88 -23.84 12.30
N LEU A 111 5.18 -24.38 13.48
CA LEU A 111 5.13 -25.82 13.78
C LEU A 111 3.82 -26.26 14.44
N THR A 112 3.08 -25.34 15.04
CA THR A 112 1.75 -25.62 15.63
C THR A 112 0.77 -26.07 14.54
N PRO A 113 0.31 -27.31 14.52
CA PRO A 113 -0.40 -27.88 13.37
C PRO A 113 -1.65 -27.11 12.95
N GLY A 114 -2.44 -26.64 13.94
CA GLY A 114 -3.65 -25.87 13.66
C GLY A 114 -3.36 -24.51 13.01
N LEU A 115 -2.36 -23.77 13.53
CA LEU A 115 -1.95 -22.48 12.94
C LEU A 115 -1.39 -22.66 11.53
N ARG A 116 -0.59 -23.71 11.34
CA ARG A 116 -0.02 -24.03 10.03
C ARG A 116 -1.11 -24.36 9.01
N LEU A 117 -2.08 -25.17 9.36
CA LEU A 117 -3.22 -25.50 8.48
C LEU A 117 -4.03 -24.25 8.10
N VAL A 118 -4.22 -23.32 9.03
CA VAL A 118 -4.88 -22.04 8.73
C VAL A 118 -4.08 -21.24 7.71
N LEU A 119 -2.76 -21.08 7.90
CA LEU A 119 -1.87 -20.39 6.95
C LEU A 119 -1.92 -21.04 5.57
N ASP A 120 -1.77 -22.37 5.49
CA ASP A 120 -1.77 -23.11 4.24
C ASP A 120 -3.13 -22.98 3.50
N ASN A 121 -4.26 -22.92 4.23
CA ASN A 121 -5.59 -22.74 3.64
C ASN A 121 -5.87 -21.29 3.21
N VAL A 122 -5.30 -20.29 3.90
CA VAL A 122 -5.43 -18.88 3.49
C VAL A 122 -4.59 -18.62 2.26
N PHE A 123 -3.33 -19.04 2.28
CA PHE A 123 -2.38 -18.80 1.19
C PHE A 123 -2.36 -19.95 0.18
N GLU A 124 -3.52 -20.31 -0.35
CA GLU A 124 -3.68 -21.36 -1.37
C GLU A 124 -4.05 -20.75 -2.73
N GLY A 125 -3.39 -21.22 -3.80
CA GLY A 125 -3.77 -20.92 -5.18
C GLY A 125 -3.79 -19.42 -5.52
N ALA A 126 -4.92 -18.93 -6.02
CA ALA A 126 -5.06 -17.55 -6.47
C ALA A 126 -4.89 -16.51 -5.35
N VAL A 127 -5.23 -16.84 -4.11
CA VAL A 127 -5.07 -15.94 -2.96
C VAL A 127 -3.59 -15.70 -2.67
N TYR A 128 -2.75 -16.73 -2.76
CA TYR A 128 -1.31 -16.60 -2.62
C TYR A 128 -0.72 -15.65 -3.67
N GLU A 129 -1.04 -15.87 -4.96
CA GLU A 129 -0.55 -15.02 -6.05
C GLU A 129 -1.02 -13.56 -5.91
N GLN A 130 -2.27 -13.37 -5.48
CA GLN A 130 -2.82 -12.05 -5.22
C GLN A 130 -2.09 -11.37 -4.06
N PHE A 131 -1.81 -12.09 -2.96
CA PHE A 131 -1.10 -11.57 -1.79
C PHE A 131 0.31 -11.09 -2.15
N LEU A 132 1.02 -11.83 -2.99
CA LEU A 132 2.36 -11.45 -3.43
C LEU A 132 2.38 -10.10 -4.21
N ARG A 133 1.28 -9.72 -4.83
CA ARG A 133 1.18 -8.53 -5.69
C ARG A 133 0.39 -7.38 -5.10
N ASN A 134 -0.44 -7.63 -4.07
CA ASN A 134 -1.34 -6.60 -3.56
C ASN A 134 -0.57 -5.46 -2.88
N PRO A 135 -1.01 -4.19 -3.03
CA PRO A 135 -0.52 -3.09 -2.21
C PRO A 135 -1.02 -3.23 -0.77
N ALA A 136 -0.27 -2.70 0.21
CA ALA A 136 -0.73 -2.62 1.58
C ALA A 136 -1.53 -1.35 1.90
N GLY A 137 -1.51 -0.37 1.02
CA GLY A 137 -2.24 0.89 1.20
C GLY A 137 -2.48 1.61 -0.12
N MET A 138 -3.34 2.62 -0.08
CA MET A 138 -3.67 3.42 -1.26
C MET A 138 -2.66 4.56 -1.50
N ARG A 139 -2.06 5.15 -0.46
CA ARG A 139 -1.25 6.37 -0.57
C ARG A 139 -0.11 6.50 0.43
N LEU A 140 -0.14 5.82 1.56
CA LEU A 140 0.76 6.09 2.69
C LEU A 140 1.94 5.11 2.70
N HIS A 141 1.89 4.09 3.52
CA HIS A 141 2.94 3.08 3.60
C HIS A 141 2.65 1.93 2.63
N HIS A 142 3.70 1.39 2.03
CA HIS A 142 3.63 0.23 1.13
C HIS A 142 2.57 0.33 0.01
N ALA A 143 2.32 1.56 -0.51
CA ALA A 143 1.35 1.82 -1.58
C ALA A 143 1.96 1.54 -2.97
N TYR A 144 2.36 0.30 -3.20
CA TYR A 144 2.99 -0.21 -4.42
C TYR A 144 2.73 -1.71 -4.59
N ILE A 145 2.97 -2.23 -5.78
CA ILE A 145 2.85 -3.67 -6.07
C ILE A 145 3.79 -4.47 -5.17
N GLY A 146 3.24 -5.50 -4.51
CA GLY A 146 3.96 -6.31 -3.53
C GLY A 146 4.10 -5.66 -2.14
N GLY A 147 3.49 -4.49 -1.93
CA GLY A 147 3.57 -3.77 -0.66
C GLY A 147 3.01 -4.58 0.51
N LEU A 148 1.95 -5.36 0.30
CA LEU A 148 1.38 -6.22 1.34
C LEU A 148 2.31 -7.37 1.73
N LEU A 149 2.98 -7.99 0.76
CA LEU A 149 4.02 -8.99 1.01
C LEU A 149 5.15 -8.40 1.84
N GLN A 150 5.72 -7.27 1.40
CA GLN A 150 6.84 -6.64 2.10
C GLN A 150 6.45 -6.29 3.53
N HIS A 151 5.35 -5.57 3.72
CA HIS A 151 4.83 -5.19 5.03
C HIS A 151 4.67 -6.39 5.98
N SER A 152 3.94 -7.42 5.55
CA SER A 152 3.67 -8.59 6.40
C SER A 152 4.95 -9.35 6.78
N VAL A 153 5.93 -9.43 5.88
CA VAL A 153 7.25 -10.05 6.16
C VAL A 153 8.05 -9.19 7.13
N ASP A 154 8.10 -7.88 6.95
CA ASP A 154 8.85 -6.96 7.81
C ASP A 154 8.25 -6.93 9.22
N VAL A 155 6.91 -6.88 9.34
CA VAL A 155 6.19 -7.02 10.62
C VAL A 155 6.52 -8.35 11.30
N ALA A 156 6.53 -9.48 10.57
CA ALA A 156 6.86 -10.78 11.14
C ALA A 156 8.32 -10.84 11.64
N VAL A 157 9.26 -10.29 10.90
CA VAL A 157 10.68 -10.23 11.28
C VAL A 157 10.87 -9.37 12.53
N LEU A 158 10.27 -8.19 12.59
CA LEU A 158 10.29 -7.32 13.77
C LEU A 158 9.66 -8.00 14.98
N ALA A 159 8.50 -8.61 14.81
CA ALA A 159 7.78 -9.31 15.87
C ALA A 159 8.58 -10.50 16.43
N ILE A 160 9.29 -11.26 15.58
CA ILE A 160 10.19 -12.34 16.01
C ILE A 160 11.34 -11.79 16.87
N ALA A 161 11.98 -10.69 16.45
CA ALA A 161 13.06 -10.08 17.21
C ALA A 161 12.58 -9.59 18.60
N MET A 162 11.39 -8.95 18.65
CA MET A 162 10.77 -8.57 19.91
C MET A 162 10.46 -9.80 20.79
N ALA A 163 9.88 -10.85 20.21
CA ALA A 163 9.55 -12.09 20.90
C ALA A 163 10.81 -12.76 21.51
N GLU A 164 11.93 -12.72 20.81
CA GLU A 164 13.21 -13.25 21.31
C GLU A 164 13.76 -12.47 22.48
N SER A 165 13.63 -11.15 22.44
CA SER A 165 14.06 -10.27 23.52
C SER A 165 13.18 -10.39 24.78
N ILE A 166 11.85 -10.49 24.61
CA ILE A 166 10.87 -10.51 25.70
C ILE A 166 10.82 -11.89 26.37
N GLY A 167 10.81 -12.96 25.58
CA GLY A 167 10.68 -14.34 26.05
C GLY A 167 9.29 -14.68 26.61
N GLY A 168 9.02 -15.99 26.78
CA GLY A 168 7.79 -16.48 27.38
C GLY A 168 6.52 -16.14 26.56
N VAL A 169 6.63 -16.20 25.23
CA VAL A 169 5.58 -15.93 24.24
C VAL A 169 5.49 -17.06 23.23
N ASP A 170 4.36 -17.20 22.57
CA ASP A 170 4.14 -18.17 21.51
C ASP A 170 4.60 -17.61 20.15
N LYS A 171 5.79 -18.03 19.70
CA LYS A 171 6.39 -17.55 18.44
C LYS A 171 5.55 -17.96 17.22
N ASP A 172 4.96 -19.15 17.21
CA ASP A 172 4.12 -19.63 16.11
C ASP A 172 2.89 -18.74 15.95
N LEU A 173 2.29 -18.35 17.08
CA LEU A 173 1.13 -17.47 17.11
C LEU A 173 1.49 -16.04 16.64
N ILE A 174 2.65 -15.54 17.02
CA ILE A 174 3.17 -14.25 16.58
C ILE A 174 3.39 -14.23 15.07
N VAL A 175 4.07 -15.26 14.54
CA VAL A 175 4.33 -15.35 13.08
C VAL A 175 3.03 -15.47 12.31
N ALA A 176 2.11 -16.35 12.73
CA ALA A 176 0.82 -16.51 12.07
C ALA A 176 0.00 -15.22 12.13
N GLY A 177 -0.02 -14.55 13.29
CA GLY A 177 -0.69 -13.25 13.46
C GLY A 177 -0.10 -12.16 12.54
N ALA A 178 1.21 -12.02 12.50
CA ALA A 178 1.90 -11.05 11.66
C ALA A 178 1.68 -11.27 10.15
N LEU A 179 1.63 -12.52 9.69
CA LEU A 179 1.36 -12.82 8.28
C LEU A 179 -0.11 -12.65 7.88
N LEU A 180 -1.04 -12.73 8.84
CA LEU A 180 -2.48 -12.75 8.57
C LEU A 180 -3.22 -11.47 8.99
N HIS A 181 -2.58 -10.55 9.77
CA HIS A 181 -3.29 -9.39 10.33
C HIS A 181 -3.97 -8.55 9.25
N ASP A 182 -3.31 -8.41 8.12
CA ASP A 182 -3.70 -7.54 7.00
C ASP A 182 -4.19 -8.29 5.76
N VAL A 183 -4.42 -9.59 5.82
CA VAL A 183 -4.87 -10.39 4.67
C VAL A 183 -6.20 -9.90 4.07
N GLY A 184 -7.03 -9.24 4.85
CA GLY A 184 -8.28 -8.58 4.41
C GLY A 184 -8.07 -7.47 3.39
N LYS A 185 -6.87 -6.90 3.31
CA LYS A 185 -6.51 -5.90 2.27
C LYS A 185 -6.63 -6.46 0.85
N LEU A 186 -6.61 -7.76 0.66
CA LEU A 186 -6.90 -8.43 -0.61
C LEU A 186 -8.32 -8.12 -1.14
N ARG A 187 -9.27 -7.91 -0.22
CA ARG A 187 -10.66 -7.54 -0.55
C ARG A 187 -10.92 -6.04 -0.38
N GLU A 188 -10.15 -5.38 0.49
CA GLU A 188 -10.33 -3.96 0.80
C GLU A 188 -9.81 -3.06 -0.33
N ILE A 189 -8.66 -3.39 -0.92
CA ILE A 189 -7.95 -2.56 -1.90
C ILE A 189 -7.82 -3.33 -3.20
N SER A 190 -8.26 -2.71 -4.30
CA SER A 190 -8.02 -3.27 -5.63
C SER A 190 -6.56 -3.04 -6.02
N ALA A 191 -5.89 -4.07 -6.54
CA ALA A 191 -4.56 -3.95 -7.14
C ALA A 191 -4.60 -3.28 -8.53
N SER A 192 -5.71 -2.68 -8.90
CA SER A 192 -5.85 -1.88 -10.11
C SER A 192 -5.23 -0.49 -9.95
N MET A 193 -5.20 0.26 -11.04
CA MET A 193 -4.60 1.59 -11.11
C MET A 193 -5.08 2.53 -9.99
N GLY A 194 -4.11 3.09 -9.24
CA GLY A 194 -4.37 3.99 -8.12
C GLY A 194 -4.81 3.32 -6.83
N PHE A 195 -4.86 1.98 -6.80
CA PHE A 195 -5.21 1.17 -5.62
C PHE A 195 -6.49 1.63 -4.91
N PRO A 196 -7.63 1.73 -5.63
CA PRO A 196 -8.86 2.23 -5.02
C PRO A 196 -9.41 1.24 -3.99
N TYR A 197 -10.07 1.78 -2.96
CA TYR A 197 -10.89 0.96 -2.07
C TYR A 197 -12.07 0.36 -2.85
N THR A 198 -12.32 -0.92 -2.61
CA THR A 198 -13.55 -1.58 -3.07
C THR A 198 -14.77 -1.09 -2.28
N THR A 199 -15.98 -1.32 -2.78
CA THR A 199 -17.20 -1.05 -2.02
C THR A 199 -17.24 -1.85 -0.72
N GLU A 200 -16.87 -3.14 -0.78
CA GLU A 200 -16.79 -4.01 0.39
C GLU A 200 -15.76 -3.49 1.40
N GLY A 201 -14.58 -3.05 0.91
CA GLY A 201 -13.53 -2.46 1.74
C GLY A 201 -13.97 -1.23 2.51
N ARG A 202 -14.72 -0.33 1.84
CA ARG A 202 -15.25 0.88 2.50
C ARG A 202 -16.32 0.58 3.56
N LEU A 203 -17.08 -0.50 3.38
CA LEU A 203 -18.17 -0.86 4.29
C LEU A 203 -17.71 -1.68 5.48
N LEU A 204 -16.76 -2.60 5.28
CA LEU A 204 -16.37 -3.60 6.28
C LEU A 204 -14.97 -3.36 6.87
N GLY A 205 -14.04 -2.80 6.11
CA GLY A 205 -12.65 -2.61 6.52
C GLY A 205 -11.85 -3.91 6.58
N HIS A 206 -10.51 -3.81 6.38
CA HIS A 206 -9.64 -4.99 6.30
C HIS A 206 -9.59 -5.83 7.58
N ILE A 207 -9.69 -5.24 8.77
CA ILE A 207 -9.61 -5.96 10.04
C ILE A 207 -10.70 -7.04 10.14
N SER A 208 -11.95 -6.65 9.89
CA SER A 208 -13.08 -7.59 9.92
C SER A 208 -13.00 -8.61 8.79
N MET A 209 -12.54 -8.20 7.61
CA MET A 209 -12.31 -9.11 6.49
C MET A 209 -11.18 -10.10 6.76
N SER A 210 -10.06 -9.67 7.39
CA SER A 210 -8.97 -10.56 7.81
C SER A 210 -9.48 -11.63 8.78
N ALA A 211 -10.26 -11.21 9.78
CA ALA A 211 -10.86 -12.14 10.72
C ALA A 211 -11.80 -13.15 10.03
N ALA A 212 -12.64 -12.70 9.08
CA ALA A 212 -13.53 -13.57 8.32
C ALA A 212 -12.76 -14.57 7.46
N ILE A 213 -11.73 -14.13 6.72
CA ILE A 213 -10.88 -15.01 5.90
C ILE A 213 -10.23 -16.10 6.76
N VAL A 214 -9.68 -15.71 7.93
CA VAL A 214 -9.04 -16.66 8.85
C VAL A 214 -10.06 -17.63 9.45
N GLN A 215 -11.27 -17.17 9.80
CA GLN A 215 -12.34 -18.05 10.29
C GLN A 215 -12.81 -19.04 9.22
N GLU A 216 -12.96 -18.60 7.97
CA GLU A 216 -13.30 -19.47 6.84
C GLU A 216 -12.22 -20.55 6.62
N ALA A 217 -10.93 -20.17 6.63
CA ALA A 217 -9.81 -21.10 6.49
C ALA A 217 -9.74 -22.10 7.67
N ALA A 218 -9.94 -21.62 8.90
CA ALA A 218 -9.98 -22.47 10.08
C ALA A 218 -11.15 -23.46 10.04
N ALA A 219 -12.33 -23.04 9.60
CA ALA A 219 -13.49 -23.92 9.44
C ALA A 219 -13.24 -25.00 8.38
N LYS A 220 -12.67 -24.65 7.23
CA LYS A 220 -12.25 -25.58 6.17
C LYS A 220 -11.25 -26.62 6.71
N ALA A 221 -10.30 -26.18 7.53
CA ALA A 221 -9.30 -27.05 8.18
C ALA A 221 -9.82 -27.77 9.43
N ARG A 222 -11.04 -27.51 9.88
CA ARG A 222 -11.61 -27.99 11.16
C ARG A 222 -10.77 -27.62 12.39
N VAL A 223 -10.12 -26.45 12.32
CA VAL A 223 -9.33 -25.91 13.43
C VAL A 223 -10.23 -25.09 14.33
N THR A 224 -10.18 -25.37 15.63
CA THR A 224 -10.96 -24.70 16.67
C THR A 224 -10.12 -24.58 17.95
N GLY A 225 -10.66 -23.89 18.96
CA GLY A 225 -10.07 -23.82 20.31
C GLY A 225 -9.24 -22.57 20.59
N PRO A 226 -8.55 -22.54 21.74
CA PRO A 226 -7.93 -21.32 22.27
C PRO A 226 -6.88 -20.68 21.34
N LYS A 227 -6.10 -21.47 20.61
CA LYS A 227 -5.09 -20.94 19.66
C LYS A 227 -5.72 -20.16 18.51
N LEU A 228 -6.84 -20.63 17.96
CA LEU A 228 -7.57 -19.89 16.95
C LEU A 228 -8.16 -18.58 17.52
N GLN A 229 -8.69 -18.61 18.75
CA GLN A 229 -9.21 -17.43 19.42
C GLN A 229 -8.10 -16.39 19.63
N GLN A 230 -6.91 -16.81 20.05
CA GLN A 230 -5.75 -15.93 20.22
C GLN A 230 -5.26 -15.34 18.88
N LEU A 231 -5.25 -16.15 17.81
CA LEU A 231 -4.92 -15.66 16.46
C LEU A 231 -5.92 -14.59 15.99
N LEU A 232 -7.22 -14.87 16.14
CA LEU A 232 -8.27 -13.91 15.80
C LEU A 232 -8.18 -12.65 16.67
N HIS A 233 -7.80 -12.78 17.95
CA HIS A 233 -7.58 -11.65 18.83
C HIS A 233 -6.42 -10.76 18.33
N ILE A 234 -5.29 -11.33 17.90
CA ILE A 234 -4.19 -10.57 17.27
C ILE A 234 -4.72 -9.79 16.07
N ILE A 235 -5.46 -10.42 15.17
CA ILE A 235 -6.01 -9.79 13.98
C ILE A 235 -6.96 -8.64 14.35
N LEU A 236 -7.88 -8.86 15.29
CA LEU A 236 -8.89 -7.89 15.70
C LEU A 236 -8.32 -6.72 16.52
N SER A 237 -7.10 -6.85 17.06
CA SER A 237 -6.50 -5.85 17.94
C SER A 237 -5.20 -5.23 17.39
N HIS A 238 -4.78 -5.54 16.15
CA HIS A 238 -3.44 -5.17 15.69
C HIS A 238 -3.22 -3.65 15.55
N HIS A 239 -4.26 -2.82 15.40
CA HIS A 239 -4.13 -1.36 15.52
C HIS A 239 -4.01 -0.87 16.98
N GLY A 240 -4.05 -1.76 17.98
CA GLY A 240 -3.83 -1.50 19.40
C GLY A 240 -5.10 -1.14 20.13
N GLU A 241 -5.63 0.05 19.91
CA GLU A 241 -6.78 0.59 20.65
C GLU A 241 -8.00 0.83 19.74
N PRO A 242 -9.23 0.78 20.28
CA PRO A 242 -10.45 1.06 19.51
C PRO A 242 -10.44 2.43 18.84
N GLU A 243 -9.85 3.44 19.46
CA GLU A 243 -9.71 4.79 18.92
C GLU A 243 -8.86 4.83 17.65
N LYS A 244 -7.99 3.83 17.46
CA LYS A 244 -7.18 3.64 16.26
C LYS A 244 -7.85 2.72 15.21
N GLY A 245 -9.07 2.23 15.50
CA GLY A 245 -9.87 1.41 14.58
C GLY A 245 -9.88 -0.08 14.87
N SER A 246 -9.19 -0.57 15.92
CA SER A 246 -9.31 -1.97 16.33
C SER A 246 -10.68 -2.26 16.94
N PRO A 247 -11.36 -3.37 16.58
CA PRO A 247 -12.60 -3.79 17.24
C PRO A 247 -12.45 -4.03 18.75
N VAL A 248 -11.26 -4.46 19.19
CA VAL A 248 -10.90 -4.70 20.58
C VAL A 248 -9.47 -4.25 20.83
N ALA A 249 -9.14 -3.87 22.06
CA ALA A 249 -7.77 -3.54 22.47
C ALA A 249 -6.92 -4.81 22.65
N CYS A 250 -5.58 -4.67 22.53
CA CYS A 250 -4.64 -5.76 22.78
C CYS A 250 -4.76 -6.28 24.20
N ALA A 251 -4.88 -7.61 24.40
CA ALA A 251 -5.00 -8.26 25.69
C ALA A 251 -4.00 -9.40 25.92
N THR A 252 -3.19 -9.77 24.91
CA THR A 252 -2.15 -10.80 25.05
C THR A 252 -0.78 -10.23 24.67
N LYS A 253 0.28 -10.86 25.18
CA LYS A 253 1.66 -10.45 24.84
C LYS A 253 1.90 -10.52 23.33
N GLU A 254 1.40 -11.55 22.68
CA GLU A 254 1.54 -11.76 21.25
C GLU A 254 0.82 -10.67 20.46
N ALA A 255 -0.37 -10.24 20.88
CA ALA A 255 -1.11 -9.15 20.26
C ALA A 255 -0.37 -7.81 20.38
N PHE A 256 0.18 -7.49 21.56
CA PHE A 256 1.01 -6.30 21.74
C PHE A 256 2.26 -6.32 20.88
N ILE A 257 2.93 -7.48 20.76
CA ILE A 257 4.14 -7.62 19.94
C ILE A 257 3.82 -7.36 18.46
N VAL A 258 2.75 -7.97 17.94
CA VAL A 258 2.35 -7.77 16.54
C VAL A 258 1.92 -6.32 16.31
N HIS A 259 1.14 -5.73 17.21
CA HIS A 259 0.72 -4.32 17.14
C HIS A 259 1.92 -3.37 17.04
N TYR A 260 2.89 -3.49 17.96
CA TYR A 260 4.05 -2.59 17.94
C TYR A 260 5.00 -2.85 16.76
N ALA A 261 5.08 -4.08 16.26
CA ALA A 261 5.83 -4.39 15.05
C ALA A 261 5.20 -3.74 13.81
N ASP A 262 3.87 -3.81 13.68
CA ASP A 262 3.07 -3.17 12.64
C ASP A 262 3.22 -1.64 12.68
N GLU A 263 3.00 -1.03 13.86
CA GLU A 263 3.13 0.43 14.02
C GLU A 263 4.56 0.91 13.70
N LEU A 264 5.59 0.15 14.11
CA LEU A 264 6.98 0.48 13.81
C LEU A 264 7.27 0.41 12.32
N ASP A 265 6.85 -0.65 11.63
CA ASP A 265 7.03 -0.79 10.19
C ASP A 265 6.34 0.35 9.42
N ALA A 266 5.08 0.64 9.77
CA ALA A 266 4.32 1.74 9.17
C ALA A 266 4.99 3.10 9.37
N VAL A 267 5.60 3.36 10.55
CA VAL A 267 6.35 4.58 10.83
C VAL A 267 7.67 4.62 10.04
N MET A 268 8.43 3.53 10.02
CA MET A 268 9.71 3.46 9.31
C MET A 268 9.53 3.66 7.80
N ASN A 269 8.46 3.17 7.23
CA ASN A 269 8.13 3.36 5.81
C ASN A 269 7.78 4.83 5.46
N GLN A 270 7.57 5.73 6.46
CA GLN A 270 7.40 7.17 6.22
C GLN A 270 8.72 7.89 5.93
N PHE A 271 9.86 7.31 6.27
CA PHE A 271 11.16 7.90 6.01
C PHE A 271 11.55 7.68 4.55
N LYS A 272 11.43 8.73 3.74
CA LYS A 272 11.79 8.70 2.32
C LYS A 272 13.29 8.92 2.13
N LYS A 273 13.87 8.22 1.16
CA LYS A 273 15.20 8.61 0.65
C LYS A 273 15.04 9.96 -0.06
N THR A 274 15.68 11.00 0.44
CA THR A 274 15.67 12.32 -0.20
C THR A 274 17.09 12.67 -0.65
N ASP A 275 17.21 13.13 -1.90
CA ASP A 275 18.45 13.73 -2.44
C ASP A 275 18.55 15.22 -2.09
N ASN A 276 17.68 15.72 -1.23
CA ASN A 276 17.57 17.13 -0.91
C ASN A 276 18.65 17.58 0.09
N LYS A 277 19.19 18.77 -0.13
CA LYS A 277 20.13 19.45 0.79
C LYS A 277 19.53 19.73 2.19
N ASN A 278 18.21 19.71 2.32
CA ASN A 278 17.52 19.83 3.60
C ASN A 278 17.09 18.42 4.07
N PRO A 279 17.67 17.88 5.16
CA PRO A 279 17.31 16.59 5.68
C PRO A 279 15.95 16.53 6.38
N TRP A 280 15.31 17.69 6.62
CA TRP A 280 14.05 17.77 7.34
C TRP A 280 12.85 17.87 6.41
N GLU A 281 11.89 16.96 6.52
CA GLU A 281 10.62 16.97 5.80
C GLU A 281 9.46 16.89 6.79
N TYR A 282 8.42 17.74 6.62
CA TYR A 282 7.21 17.64 7.45
C TYR A 282 6.33 16.48 7.00
N ASN A 283 6.16 15.50 7.87
CA ASN A 283 5.26 14.37 7.65
C ASN A 283 3.87 14.69 8.20
N LYS A 284 2.87 14.73 7.30
CA LYS A 284 1.48 15.07 7.65
C LYS A 284 0.78 14.00 8.47
N MET A 285 1.14 12.72 8.29
CA MET A 285 0.55 11.60 9.02
C MET A 285 1.01 11.61 10.48
N LEU A 286 2.32 11.77 10.70
CA LEU A 286 2.92 11.81 12.03
C LEU A 286 2.86 13.21 12.68
N GLN A 287 2.38 14.22 11.93
CA GLN A 287 2.25 15.63 12.37
C GLN A 287 3.54 16.21 12.96
N ARG A 288 4.69 15.84 12.38
CA ARG A 288 6.03 16.28 12.82
C ARG A 288 7.02 16.32 11.68
N PHE A 289 8.12 17.02 11.90
CA PHE A 289 9.26 16.97 11.01
C PHE A 289 10.03 15.66 11.23
N LEU A 290 10.34 14.96 10.15
CA LEU A 290 11.21 13.80 10.12
C LEU A 290 12.54 14.21 9.53
N MET A 291 13.63 13.69 10.11
CA MET A 291 14.96 13.85 9.57
C MET A 291 15.23 12.66 8.64
N SER A 292 15.16 12.89 7.34
CA SER A 292 15.57 11.89 6.35
C SER A 292 17.07 11.69 6.40
N ASN A 293 17.51 10.45 6.20
CA ASN A 293 18.92 10.08 6.35
C ASN A 293 19.85 10.97 5.53
N VAL A 294 20.88 11.40 6.20
CA VAL A 294 22.07 12.05 5.65
C VAL A 294 22.97 10.99 5.00
#